data_e6d16dfc1182f99af572ed9f38c369ea
#
_entry.id   e6d16dfc1182f99af572ed9f38c369ea
#
_cell.length_a   1.000
_cell.length_b   1.000
_cell.length_c   1.000
_cell.angle_alpha   90.00
_cell.angle_beta   90.00
_cell.angle_gamma   90.00
#
_symmetry.space_group_name_H-M   'P 1'
#
loop_
_entity.id
_entity.type
_entity.pdbx_description
1 polymer ?
#
loop_
_entity_poly.entity_id
_entity_poly.type
_entity_poly.pdbx_seq_one_letter_code
_entity_poly.pdbx_strand_id
1 'polypeptide(L)'
;DEFFFIFDMNSIEFKAEDALEYYFKVSDNDAVNGAKTSRSRNFEFQAPSKEELQELQAEKTDELKNTLENNVELAKEIQEEFEELRKKLLEKKELSWEDRQKANEVLEKQKQLEKNIDKIAEKNREKNAMLNEFSEEDKRILEKQKQLQDLMDELMTEDMRELFDEMEKLMEEMKTDEWMEKLEELQLNNEDLEKELDRNLELLKKFEFEQSLEESLDALKELKEKQEQLQSDNLEKTKPQETITEEQEKLNEEFQKLSEKLDDLHEKNSALEKKENLQETKELQESIAQDMQESKENSEKKKRKKTAESQKQALDKMDDLEKKLEQAKKESGDSGPSEDMDALRQILENLIDLSIDEEELLNNLAETNKNDPEYVNLIHWQNKLSDDSKILEDSLYALSKRQMQIKATINREMSAITTNFEKSLANMAERQTNKALEEQQLVMTSANNLALMLSDVLQSMQEDLANKTPGEQQCS
;
A
#
# COMPACT_ATOMS: atom_id res chain seq x y z
N ASP A 1 24.95 -21.83 37.58
CA ASP A 1 24.25 -20.54 37.53
C ASP A 1 24.26 -20.07 36.08
N GLU A 2 23.09 -19.78 35.53
CA GLU A 2 22.95 -19.21 34.20
C GLU A 2 22.84 -17.70 34.37
N PHE A 3 23.61 -16.94 33.56
CA PHE A 3 23.57 -15.48 33.54
C PHE A 3 23.01 -15.05 32.21
N PHE A 4 21.98 -14.22 32.25
CA PHE A 4 21.41 -13.58 31.07
C PHE A 4 21.87 -12.13 31.04
N PHE A 5 22.41 -11.70 29.90
CA PHE A 5 22.76 -10.31 29.67
C PHE A 5 22.21 -9.93 28.31
N ILE A 6 21.40 -8.89 28.28
CA ILE A 6 20.88 -8.33 27.03
C ILE A 6 21.74 -7.10 26.73
N PHE A 7 22.43 -7.13 25.60
CA PHE A 7 23.14 -5.98 25.09
C PHE A 7 22.24 -5.30 24.04
N ASP A 8 21.82 -4.07 24.34
CA ASP A 8 21.03 -3.28 23.40
C ASP A 8 21.97 -2.72 22.34
N MET A 9 21.87 -3.25 21.12
CA MET A 9 22.67 -2.83 19.98
C MET A 9 22.15 -1.52 19.36
N ASN A 10 20.93 -1.04 19.71
CA ASN A 10 20.40 0.23 19.24
C ASN A 10 21.22 1.45 19.68
N SER A 11 22.13 1.28 20.65
CA SER A 11 23.08 2.32 21.06
C SER A 11 24.29 2.48 20.12
N ILE A 12 24.45 1.61 19.14
CA ILE A 12 25.53 1.59 18.15
C ILE A 12 24.92 1.86 16.79
N GLU A 13 25.27 2.97 16.16
CA GLU A 13 24.88 3.25 14.78
C GLU A 13 25.70 2.35 13.83
N PHE A 14 25.05 1.35 13.24
CA PHE A 14 25.62 0.51 12.20
C PHE A 14 25.34 1.07 10.82
N LYS A 15 26.32 1.04 9.96
CA LYS A 15 26.16 1.23 8.51
C LYS A 15 26.20 -0.12 7.82
N ALA A 16 25.69 -0.18 6.60
CA ALA A 16 25.83 -1.35 5.75
C ALA A 16 27.32 -1.81 5.70
N GLU A 17 27.56 -3.10 5.77
CA GLU A 17 28.88 -3.76 5.79
C GLU A 17 29.72 -3.54 7.08
N ASP A 18 29.24 -2.80 8.08
CA ASP A 18 29.95 -2.69 9.35
C ASP A 18 30.04 -4.05 10.06
N ALA A 19 31.17 -4.32 10.68
CA ALA A 19 31.39 -5.54 11.44
C ALA A 19 31.66 -5.23 12.92
N LEU A 20 30.97 -5.94 13.80
CA LEU A 20 31.16 -5.87 15.24
C LEU A 20 31.70 -7.19 15.77
N GLU A 21 32.88 -7.16 16.37
CA GLU A 21 33.45 -8.30 17.07
C GLU A 21 33.23 -8.15 18.59
N TYR A 22 32.63 -9.15 19.21
CA TYR A 22 32.38 -9.13 20.64
C TYR A 22 32.72 -10.46 21.33
N TYR A 23 32.94 -10.40 22.64
CA TYR A 23 33.20 -11.57 23.47
C TYR A 23 32.68 -11.36 24.88
N PHE A 24 32.39 -12.44 25.56
CA PHE A 24 32.02 -12.42 26.97
C PHE A 24 33.27 -12.60 27.85
N LYS A 25 33.30 -11.86 28.94
CA LYS A 25 34.37 -11.91 29.93
C LYS A 25 33.75 -12.13 31.31
N VAL A 26 34.20 -13.16 31.98
CA VAL A 26 33.76 -13.49 33.35
C VAL A 26 34.98 -13.36 34.27
N SER A 27 34.79 -12.69 35.38
CA SER A 27 35.82 -12.54 36.42
C SER A 27 35.28 -13.05 37.75
N ASP A 28 36.08 -13.78 38.50
CA ASP A 28 35.75 -14.15 39.86
C ASP A 28 35.93 -12.94 40.80
N ASN A 29 35.46 -13.08 42.05
CA ASN A 29 35.53 -12.05 43.09
C ASN A 29 36.70 -12.27 44.07
N ASP A 30 37.78 -12.98 43.70
CA ASP A 30 38.96 -13.20 44.55
C ASP A 30 39.70 -11.88 44.84
N ALA A 31 39.35 -11.25 45.96
CA ALA A 31 39.93 -10.00 46.41
C ALA A 31 41.34 -10.19 47.03
N VAL A 32 41.76 -11.45 47.29
CA VAL A 32 43.02 -11.74 48.01
C VAL A 32 44.15 -11.99 47.01
N ASN A 33 43.92 -12.77 45.98
CA ASN A 33 44.95 -13.15 44.99
C ASN A 33 44.78 -12.44 43.61
N GLY A 34 43.77 -11.55 43.52
CA GLY A 34 43.40 -10.87 42.29
C GLY A 34 42.39 -11.68 41.46
N ALA A 35 41.43 -11.02 40.86
CA ALA A 35 40.39 -11.63 40.08
C ALA A 35 40.91 -12.45 38.90
N LYS A 36 40.54 -13.70 38.82
CA LYS A 36 40.84 -14.57 37.66
C LYS A 36 39.77 -14.35 36.62
N THR A 37 40.21 -14.21 35.38
CA THR A 37 39.32 -13.87 34.27
C THR A 37 39.34 -15.00 33.24
N SER A 38 38.16 -15.41 32.80
CA SER A 38 37.97 -16.28 31.63
C SER A 38 37.24 -15.52 30.52
N ARG A 39 37.61 -15.81 29.28
CA ARG A 39 37.04 -15.16 28.09
C ARG A 39 36.42 -16.21 27.18
N SER A 40 35.27 -15.90 26.56
CA SER A 40 34.66 -16.71 25.50
C SER A 40 35.49 -16.61 24.21
N ARG A 41 35.10 -17.41 23.23
CA ARG A 41 35.47 -17.16 21.83
C ARG A 41 34.94 -15.77 21.38
N ASN A 42 35.54 -15.22 20.38
CA ASN A 42 34.99 -14.05 19.70
C ASN A 42 33.72 -14.45 18.92
N PHE A 43 32.75 -13.59 18.94
CA PHE A 43 31.56 -13.61 18.10
C PHE A 43 31.66 -12.42 17.18
N GLU A 44 31.23 -12.58 15.95
CA GLU A 44 31.21 -11.55 14.93
C GLU A 44 29.75 -11.33 14.52
N PHE A 45 29.37 -10.07 14.45
CA PHE A 45 28.13 -9.60 13.82
C PHE A 45 28.56 -8.75 12.65
N GLN A 46 28.04 -9.04 11.46
CA GLN A 46 28.26 -8.26 10.26
C GLN A 46 26.92 -7.67 9.82
N ALA A 47 26.86 -6.36 9.68
CA ALA A 47 25.74 -5.68 9.09
C ALA A 47 25.61 -6.11 7.62
N PRO A 48 24.39 -6.37 7.12
CA PRO A 48 24.20 -6.78 5.74
C PRO A 48 24.67 -5.69 4.76
N SER A 49 25.13 -6.12 3.60
CA SER A 49 25.43 -5.21 2.49
C SER A 49 24.17 -4.54 1.94
N LYS A 50 24.33 -3.48 1.15
CA LYS A 50 23.19 -2.81 0.51
C LYS A 50 22.42 -3.77 -0.41
N GLU A 51 23.14 -4.62 -1.14
CA GLU A 51 22.54 -5.64 -2.00
C GLU A 51 21.76 -6.69 -1.21
N GLU A 52 22.33 -7.20 -0.12
CA GLU A 52 21.63 -8.17 0.76
C GLU A 52 20.40 -7.56 1.41
N LEU A 53 20.42 -6.28 1.78
CA LEU A 53 19.26 -5.56 2.30
C LEU A 53 18.15 -5.44 1.24
N GLN A 54 18.51 -5.11 -0.01
CA GLN A 54 17.56 -5.01 -1.11
C GLN A 54 16.91 -6.38 -1.43
N GLU A 55 17.71 -7.45 -1.47
CA GLU A 55 17.18 -8.82 -1.69
C GLU A 55 16.23 -9.23 -0.56
N LEU A 56 16.60 -8.99 0.69
CA LEU A 56 15.77 -9.31 1.85
C LEU A 56 14.48 -8.47 1.89
N GLN A 57 14.56 -7.21 1.50
CA GLN A 57 13.40 -6.34 1.37
C GLN A 57 12.43 -6.84 0.30
N ALA A 58 12.94 -7.22 -0.88
CA ALA A 58 12.14 -7.77 -1.95
C ALA A 58 11.45 -9.08 -1.50
N GLU A 59 12.18 -10.01 -0.87
CA GLU A 59 11.63 -11.25 -0.31
C GLU A 59 10.50 -10.97 0.70
N LYS A 60 10.73 -10.06 1.65
CA LYS A 60 9.72 -9.70 2.67
C LYS A 60 8.50 -9.02 2.07
N THR A 61 8.69 -8.19 1.06
CA THR A 61 7.59 -7.53 0.35
C THR A 61 6.76 -8.53 -0.44
N ASP A 62 7.39 -9.50 -1.11
CA ASP A 62 6.70 -10.58 -1.81
C ASP A 62 5.94 -11.50 -0.85
N GLU A 63 6.52 -11.86 0.31
CA GLU A 63 5.79 -12.59 1.36
C GLU A 63 4.55 -11.83 1.82
N LEU A 64 4.64 -10.51 1.96
CA LEU A 64 3.55 -9.67 2.41
C LEU A 64 2.44 -9.56 1.35
N LYS A 65 2.79 -9.35 0.08
CA LYS A 65 1.86 -9.36 -1.06
C LYS A 65 1.10 -10.69 -1.15
N ASN A 66 1.82 -11.80 -1.16
CA ASN A 66 1.22 -13.13 -1.21
C ASN A 66 0.27 -13.37 -0.01
N THR A 67 0.63 -12.88 1.17
CA THR A 67 -0.23 -12.99 2.36
C THR A 67 -1.50 -12.15 2.19
N LEU A 68 -1.40 -10.92 1.67
CA LEU A 68 -2.55 -10.06 1.39
C LEU A 68 -3.45 -10.67 0.31
N GLU A 69 -2.91 -11.14 -0.81
CA GLU A 69 -3.67 -11.78 -1.89
C GLU A 69 -4.46 -12.99 -1.38
N ASN A 70 -3.82 -13.88 -0.63
CA ASN A 70 -4.50 -15.05 -0.04
C ASN A 70 -5.60 -14.64 0.95
N ASN A 71 -5.46 -13.53 1.66
CA ASN A 71 -6.48 -13.05 2.59
C ASN A 71 -7.63 -12.33 1.88
N VAL A 72 -7.39 -11.66 0.75
CA VAL A 72 -8.46 -11.15 -0.13
C VAL A 72 -9.30 -12.33 -0.65
N GLU A 73 -8.67 -13.39 -1.14
CA GLU A 73 -9.39 -14.59 -1.60
C GLU A 73 -10.17 -15.26 -0.47
N LEU A 74 -9.58 -15.38 0.73
CA LEU A 74 -10.25 -15.95 1.90
C LEU A 74 -11.45 -15.10 2.35
N ALA A 75 -11.33 -13.78 2.33
CA ALA A 75 -12.43 -12.87 2.65
C ALA A 75 -13.60 -13.01 1.66
N LYS A 76 -13.30 -13.14 0.35
CA LYS A 76 -14.30 -13.43 -0.70
C LYS A 76 -15.01 -14.77 -0.47
N GLU A 77 -14.26 -15.81 -0.18
CA GLU A 77 -14.82 -17.13 0.11
C GLU A 77 -15.75 -17.07 1.33
N ILE A 78 -15.34 -16.40 2.40
CA ILE A 78 -16.16 -16.19 3.59
C ILE A 78 -17.45 -15.42 3.25
N GLN A 79 -17.35 -14.36 2.42
CA GLN A 79 -18.48 -13.56 1.98
C GLN A 79 -19.51 -14.40 1.22
N GLU A 80 -19.08 -15.20 0.25
CA GLU A 80 -19.94 -16.11 -0.51
C GLU A 80 -20.65 -17.14 0.39
N GLU A 81 -19.93 -17.70 1.36
CA GLU A 81 -20.50 -18.66 2.32
C GLU A 81 -21.51 -18.00 3.27
N PHE A 82 -21.28 -16.77 3.72
CA PHE A 82 -22.28 -16.02 4.49
C PHE A 82 -23.55 -15.73 3.69
N GLU A 83 -23.43 -15.35 2.42
CA GLU A 83 -24.57 -15.17 1.55
C GLU A 83 -25.39 -16.46 1.37
N GLU A 84 -24.73 -17.59 1.20
CA GLU A 84 -25.41 -18.89 1.11
C GLU A 84 -26.17 -19.23 2.39
N LEU A 85 -25.54 -19.02 3.55
CA LEU A 85 -26.16 -19.26 4.85
C LEU A 85 -27.38 -18.33 5.04
N ARG A 86 -27.26 -17.04 4.71
CA ARG A 86 -28.37 -16.08 4.79
C ARG A 86 -29.55 -16.49 3.90
N LYS A 87 -29.30 -16.87 2.65
CA LYS A 87 -30.34 -17.35 1.73
C LYS A 87 -31.10 -18.58 2.30
N LYS A 88 -30.39 -19.55 2.86
CA LYS A 88 -30.99 -20.72 3.47
C LYS A 88 -31.84 -20.40 4.71
N LEU A 89 -31.35 -19.48 5.54
CA LEU A 89 -32.07 -19.04 6.75
C LEU A 89 -33.37 -18.31 6.42
N LEU A 90 -33.36 -17.44 5.41
CA LEU A 90 -34.58 -16.75 4.92
C LEU A 90 -35.63 -17.73 4.40
N GLU A 91 -35.23 -18.87 3.82
CA GLU A 91 -36.12 -19.90 3.31
C GLU A 91 -36.71 -20.78 4.42
N LYS A 92 -35.94 -21.17 5.42
CA LYS A 92 -36.28 -22.26 6.36
C LYS A 92 -36.64 -21.81 7.78
N LYS A 93 -36.36 -20.59 8.16
CA LYS A 93 -36.52 -20.03 9.53
C LYS A 93 -35.82 -20.80 10.68
N GLU A 94 -35.21 -21.95 10.43
CA GLU A 94 -34.47 -22.75 11.40
C GLU A 94 -33.22 -23.34 10.74
N LEU A 95 -32.08 -23.26 11.43
CA LEU A 95 -30.83 -23.89 11.00
C LEU A 95 -30.91 -25.41 11.16
N SER A 96 -30.71 -26.16 10.08
CA SER A 96 -30.47 -27.59 10.15
C SER A 96 -29.10 -27.87 10.82
N TRP A 97 -28.87 -29.13 11.17
CA TRP A 97 -27.56 -29.54 11.71
C TRP A 97 -26.42 -29.23 10.70
N GLU A 98 -26.65 -29.48 9.42
CA GLU A 98 -25.70 -29.21 8.34
C GLU A 98 -25.43 -27.70 8.19
N ASP A 99 -26.45 -26.84 8.30
CA ASP A 99 -26.30 -25.39 8.20
C ASP A 99 -25.49 -24.84 9.41
N ARG A 100 -25.68 -25.40 10.60
CA ARG A 100 -24.87 -25.06 11.79
C ARG A 100 -23.41 -25.46 11.63
N GLN A 101 -23.14 -26.63 11.06
CA GLN A 101 -21.77 -27.07 10.80
C GLN A 101 -21.10 -26.11 9.82
N LYS A 102 -21.78 -25.74 8.74
CA LYS A 102 -21.27 -24.73 7.80
C LYS A 102 -21.02 -23.37 8.46
N ALA A 103 -21.93 -22.90 9.28
CA ALA A 103 -21.75 -21.64 10.01
C ALA A 103 -20.50 -21.67 10.91
N ASN A 104 -20.27 -22.79 11.62
CA ASN A 104 -19.04 -22.97 12.40
C ASN A 104 -17.78 -23.00 11.52
N GLU A 105 -17.83 -23.66 10.34
CA GLU A 105 -16.70 -23.69 9.40
C GLU A 105 -16.37 -22.26 8.91
N VAL A 106 -17.39 -21.43 8.63
CA VAL A 106 -17.19 -20.04 8.22
C VAL A 106 -16.61 -19.20 9.35
N LEU A 107 -17.10 -19.37 10.58
CA LEU A 107 -16.54 -18.66 11.75
C LEU A 107 -15.08 -19.07 12.01
N GLU A 108 -14.71 -20.33 11.81
CA GLU A 108 -13.29 -20.74 11.90
C GLU A 108 -12.42 -20.14 10.80
N LYS A 109 -12.92 -20.02 9.56
CA LYS A 109 -12.23 -19.30 8.50
C LYS A 109 -12.05 -17.83 8.85
N GLN A 110 -13.09 -17.20 9.43
CA GLN A 110 -13.01 -15.82 9.89
C GLN A 110 -11.92 -15.62 10.96
N LYS A 111 -11.84 -16.51 11.95
CA LYS A 111 -10.74 -16.49 12.93
C LYS A 111 -9.37 -16.68 12.30
N GLN A 112 -9.29 -17.50 11.24
CA GLN A 112 -8.03 -17.67 10.52
C GLN A 112 -7.66 -16.39 9.77
N LEU A 113 -8.63 -15.71 9.16
CA LEU A 113 -8.45 -14.42 8.49
C LEU A 113 -7.95 -13.36 9.49
N GLU A 114 -8.58 -13.24 10.65
CA GLU A 114 -8.16 -12.34 11.73
C GLU A 114 -6.69 -12.57 12.14
N LYS A 115 -6.31 -13.80 12.43
CA LYS A 115 -4.91 -14.15 12.77
C LYS A 115 -3.92 -13.84 11.65
N ASN A 116 -4.35 -13.97 10.41
CA ASN A 116 -3.49 -13.64 9.28
C ASN A 116 -3.30 -12.12 9.15
N ILE A 117 -4.36 -11.34 9.40
CA ILE A 117 -4.31 -9.86 9.39
C ILE A 117 -3.34 -9.35 10.46
N ASP A 118 -3.42 -9.86 11.68
CA ASP A 118 -2.47 -9.51 12.74
C ASP A 118 -1.02 -9.78 12.32
N LYS A 119 -0.75 -10.90 11.63
CA LYS A 119 0.57 -11.23 11.10
C LYS A 119 1.01 -10.29 9.97
N ILE A 120 0.09 -9.77 9.15
CA ILE A 120 0.41 -8.80 8.10
C ILE A 120 1.02 -7.55 8.72
N ALA A 121 0.33 -6.97 9.71
CA ALA A 121 0.79 -5.78 10.39
C ALA A 121 2.14 -6.01 11.10
N GLU A 122 2.31 -7.15 11.78
CA GLU A 122 3.57 -7.53 12.44
C GLU A 122 4.73 -7.69 11.44
N LYS A 123 4.54 -8.46 10.37
CA LYS A 123 5.55 -8.65 9.31
C LYS A 123 5.98 -7.33 8.65
N ASN A 124 5.03 -6.42 8.41
CA ASN A 124 5.36 -5.12 7.83
C ASN A 124 6.16 -4.25 8.82
N ARG A 125 5.82 -4.28 10.13
CA ARG A 125 6.61 -3.60 11.16
C ARG A 125 8.04 -4.14 11.25
N GLU A 126 8.20 -5.47 11.24
CA GLU A 126 9.52 -6.12 11.26
C GLU A 126 10.36 -5.71 10.03
N LYS A 127 9.76 -5.75 8.84
CA LYS A 127 10.39 -5.31 7.59
C LYS A 127 10.86 -3.85 7.69
N ASN A 128 9.97 -2.94 8.10
CA ASN A 128 10.28 -1.52 8.20
C ASN A 128 11.35 -1.23 9.27
N ALA A 129 11.29 -1.89 10.42
CA ALA A 129 12.30 -1.74 11.48
C ALA A 129 13.68 -2.15 10.99
N MET A 130 13.78 -3.28 10.29
CA MET A 130 15.04 -3.77 9.75
C MET A 130 15.63 -2.82 8.69
N LEU A 131 14.80 -2.29 7.80
CA LEU A 131 15.26 -1.34 6.77
C LEU A 131 15.74 -0.04 7.40
N ASN A 132 14.98 0.52 8.34
CA ASN A 132 15.31 1.77 9.01
C ASN A 132 16.58 1.67 9.88
N GLU A 133 16.98 0.47 10.29
CA GLU A 133 18.20 0.26 11.07
C GLU A 133 19.48 0.37 10.22
N PHE A 134 19.43 0.01 8.95
CA PHE A 134 20.62 -0.13 8.10
C PHE A 134 20.64 0.79 6.86
N SER A 135 19.54 1.50 6.54
CA SER A 135 19.48 2.39 5.38
C SER A 135 19.13 3.83 5.76
N GLU A 136 19.80 4.80 5.11
CA GLU A 136 19.40 6.20 5.16
C GLU A 136 18.32 6.44 4.06
N GLU A 137 17.06 6.11 4.36
CA GLU A 137 15.96 6.33 3.41
C GLU A 137 15.51 7.79 3.35
N ASP A 138 14.99 8.19 2.18
CA ASP A 138 14.35 9.49 1.99
C ASP A 138 13.16 9.63 2.97
N LYS A 139 13.03 10.81 3.58
CA LYS A 139 11.94 11.14 4.50
C LYS A 139 10.55 10.84 3.91
N ARG A 140 10.40 11.01 2.61
CA ARG A 140 9.15 10.73 1.89
C ARG A 140 8.82 9.24 1.88
N ILE A 141 9.83 8.39 1.67
CA ILE A 141 9.67 6.93 1.71
C ILE A 141 9.30 6.48 3.11
N LEU A 142 10.00 6.98 4.14
CA LEU A 142 9.70 6.70 5.54
C LEU A 142 8.27 7.10 5.93
N GLU A 143 7.80 8.25 5.44
CA GLU A 143 6.43 8.70 5.70
C GLU A 143 5.38 7.79 5.03
N LYS A 144 5.61 7.37 3.80
CA LYS A 144 4.74 6.41 3.11
C LYS A 144 4.76 5.02 3.76
N GLN A 145 5.91 4.54 4.20
CA GLN A 145 6.03 3.28 4.96
C GLN A 145 5.20 3.35 6.25
N LYS A 146 5.26 4.49 6.96
CA LYS A 146 4.44 4.71 8.16
C LYS A 146 2.95 4.74 7.83
N GLN A 147 2.54 5.47 6.81
CA GLN A 147 1.13 5.53 6.39
C GLN A 147 0.60 4.14 6.01
N LEU A 148 1.39 3.36 5.27
CA LEU A 148 1.03 1.98 4.92
C LEU A 148 0.94 1.08 6.16
N GLN A 149 1.83 1.26 7.15
CA GLN A 149 1.75 0.55 8.42
C GLN A 149 0.48 0.90 9.18
N ASP A 150 0.16 2.19 9.28
CA ASP A 150 -1.05 2.66 9.97
C ASP A 150 -2.32 2.05 9.31
N LEU A 151 -2.35 1.96 7.97
CA LEU A 151 -3.44 1.33 7.24
C LEU A 151 -3.56 -0.18 7.52
N MET A 152 -2.44 -0.88 7.60
CA MET A 152 -2.41 -2.32 7.95
C MET A 152 -2.83 -2.56 9.41
N ASP A 153 -2.50 -1.64 10.31
CA ASP A 153 -2.92 -1.72 11.72
C ASP A 153 -4.43 -1.45 11.89
N GLU A 154 -5.05 -0.70 10.98
CA GLU A 154 -6.48 -0.38 10.97
C GLU A 154 -7.35 -1.43 10.26
N LEU A 155 -6.79 -2.49 9.65
CA LEU A 155 -7.54 -3.52 8.93
C LEU A 155 -8.58 -4.23 9.80
N MET A 156 -8.23 -4.55 11.04
CA MET A 156 -9.10 -5.22 11.99
C MET A 156 -9.44 -4.31 13.17
N THR A 157 -10.68 -3.85 13.23
CA THR A 157 -11.14 -3.00 14.34
C THR A 157 -11.55 -3.82 15.56
N GLU A 158 -11.58 -3.18 16.73
CA GLU A 158 -12.07 -3.81 17.97
C GLU A 158 -13.55 -4.20 17.84
N ASP A 159 -14.37 -3.33 17.24
CA ASP A 159 -15.78 -3.61 16.99
C ASP A 159 -16.00 -4.88 16.15
N MET A 160 -15.16 -5.10 15.12
CA MET A 160 -15.18 -6.32 14.32
C MET A 160 -14.84 -7.55 15.16
N ARG A 161 -13.83 -7.46 16.03
CA ARG A 161 -13.45 -8.56 16.94
C ARG A 161 -14.56 -8.89 17.92
N GLU A 162 -15.17 -7.87 18.53
CA GLU A 162 -16.31 -8.04 19.44
C GLU A 162 -17.49 -8.69 18.73
N LEU A 163 -17.79 -8.31 17.50
CA LEU A 163 -18.86 -8.91 16.70
C LEU A 163 -18.60 -10.40 16.42
N PHE A 164 -17.36 -10.77 16.08
CA PHE A 164 -16.99 -12.18 15.85
C PHE A 164 -17.15 -13.02 17.12
N ASP A 165 -16.70 -12.51 18.25
CA ASP A 165 -16.85 -13.16 19.55
C ASP A 165 -18.33 -13.30 19.97
N GLU A 166 -19.15 -12.29 19.67
CA GLU A 166 -20.58 -12.33 19.91
C GLU A 166 -21.29 -13.39 19.05
N MET A 167 -20.95 -13.45 17.76
CA MET A 167 -21.49 -14.45 16.84
C MET A 167 -21.16 -15.88 17.26
N GLU A 168 -19.94 -16.14 17.74
CA GLU A 168 -19.56 -17.44 18.28
C GLU A 168 -20.41 -17.83 19.50
N LYS A 169 -20.59 -16.91 20.45
CA LYS A 169 -21.44 -17.12 21.64
C LYS A 169 -22.89 -17.39 21.28
N LEU A 170 -23.46 -16.63 20.34
CA LEU A 170 -24.83 -16.82 19.88
C LEU A 170 -25.02 -18.20 19.19
N MET A 171 -23.99 -18.67 18.48
CA MET A 171 -24.01 -20.00 17.86
C MET A 171 -23.96 -21.11 18.94
N GLU A 172 -23.13 -20.97 19.96
CA GLU A 172 -23.04 -21.91 21.09
C GLU A 172 -24.35 -21.94 21.90
N GLU A 173 -25.00 -20.79 22.12
CA GLU A 173 -26.27 -20.65 22.83
C GLU A 173 -27.49 -21.06 22.03
N MET A 174 -27.32 -21.40 20.73
CA MET A 174 -28.39 -21.76 19.79
C MET A 174 -29.48 -20.69 19.60
N LYS A 175 -29.12 -19.41 19.71
CA LYS A 175 -30.01 -18.27 19.52
C LYS A 175 -30.10 -17.86 18.05
N THR A 176 -30.86 -18.64 17.27
CA THR A 176 -30.92 -18.49 15.81
C THR A 176 -31.44 -17.12 15.35
N ASP A 177 -32.43 -16.55 16.03
CA ASP A 177 -32.99 -15.25 15.64
C ASP A 177 -31.99 -14.10 15.83
N GLU A 178 -31.32 -14.05 17.01
CA GLU A 178 -30.28 -13.06 17.32
C GLU A 178 -29.06 -13.27 16.38
N TRP A 179 -28.70 -14.53 16.09
CA TRP A 179 -27.64 -14.86 15.16
C TRP A 179 -27.90 -14.38 13.73
N MET A 180 -29.16 -14.47 13.27
CA MET A 180 -29.57 -13.96 11.95
C MET A 180 -29.42 -12.46 11.83
N GLU A 181 -29.77 -11.70 12.87
CA GLU A 181 -29.64 -10.26 12.90
C GLU A 181 -28.14 -9.85 12.83
N LYS A 182 -27.30 -10.53 13.59
CA LYS A 182 -25.85 -10.29 13.58
C LYS A 182 -25.15 -10.78 12.32
N LEU A 183 -25.70 -11.75 11.61
CA LEU A 183 -25.12 -12.24 10.34
C LEU A 183 -25.08 -11.14 9.26
N GLU A 184 -26.09 -10.27 9.21
CA GLU A 184 -26.11 -9.16 8.26
C GLU A 184 -25.02 -8.13 8.59
N GLU A 185 -24.85 -7.81 9.87
CA GLU A 185 -23.78 -6.93 10.35
C GLU A 185 -22.38 -7.52 10.06
N LEU A 186 -22.21 -8.82 10.31
CA LEU A 186 -20.95 -9.53 10.02
C LEU A 186 -20.64 -9.58 8.53
N GLN A 187 -21.65 -9.77 7.69
CA GLN A 187 -21.50 -9.79 6.23
C GLN A 187 -21.02 -8.43 5.71
N LEU A 188 -21.57 -7.33 6.19
CA LEU A 188 -21.16 -5.98 5.84
C LEU A 188 -19.71 -5.70 6.29
N ASN A 189 -19.39 -6.07 7.54
CA ASN A 189 -18.00 -5.90 8.04
C ASN A 189 -16.99 -6.73 7.25
N ASN A 190 -17.34 -7.93 6.78
CA ASN A 190 -16.46 -8.75 5.98
C ASN A 190 -16.28 -8.19 4.55
N GLU A 191 -17.32 -7.61 3.97
CA GLU A 191 -17.23 -6.90 2.68
C GLU A 191 -16.30 -5.68 2.78
N ASP A 192 -16.45 -4.88 3.83
CA ASP A 192 -15.55 -3.76 4.09
C ASP A 192 -14.10 -4.23 4.30
N LEU A 193 -13.91 -5.34 5.02
CA LEU A 193 -12.59 -5.93 5.25
C LEU A 193 -11.96 -6.43 3.94
N GLU A 194 -12.72 -7.08 3.07
CA GLU A 194 -12.26 -7.49 1.74
C GLU A 194 -11.77 -6.30 0.92
N LYS A 195 -12.58 -5.22 0.88
CA LYS A 195 -12.23 -3.96 0.18
C LYS A 195 -10.94 -3.35 0.76
N GLU A 196 -10.79 -3.33 2.09
CA GLU A 196 -9.60 -2.76 2.72
C GLU A 196 -8.34 -3.64 2.51
N LEU A 197 -8.46 -4.96 2.50
CA LEU A 197 -7.35 -5.87 2.16
C LEU A 197 -6.88 -5.66 0.72
N ASP A 198 -7.81 -5.60 -0.24
CA ASP A 198 -7.52 -5.37 -1.65
C ASP A 198 -6.88 -3.98 -1.88
N ARG A 199 -7.41 -2.96 -1.20
CA ARG A 199 -6.84 -1.62 -1.19
C ARG A 199 -5.39 -1.60 -0.64
N ASN A 200 -5.14 -2.25 0.50
CA ASN A 200 -3.80 -2.31 1.09
C ASN A 200 -2.81 -3.04 0.16
N LEU A 201 -3.27 -4.08 -0.51
CA LEU A 201 -2.48 -4.79 -1.51
C LEU A 201 -2.08 -3.86 -2.68
N GLU A 202 -3.03 -3.09 -3.20
CA GLU A 202 -2.75 -2.18 -4.32
C GLU A 202 -1.83 -1.01 -3.91
N LEU A 203 -2.02 -0.46 -2.71
CA LEU A 203 -1.13 0.56 -2.15
C LEU A 203 0.29 0.03 -1.91
N LEU A 204 0.43 -1.23 -1.47
CA LEU A 204 1.73 -1.87 -1.31
C LEU A 204 2.43 -2.05 -2.66
N LYS A 205 1.72 -2.53 -3.69
CA LYS A 205 2.24 -2.65 -5.07
C LYS A 205 2.69 -1.30 -5.62
N LYS A 206 1.89 -0.25 -5.41
CA LYS A 206 2.24 1.11 -5.84
C LYS A 206 3.47 1.63 -5.11
N PHE A 207 3.55 1.44 -3.82
CA PHE A 207 4.72 1.84 -3.02
C PHE A 207 5.99 1.13 -3.49
N GLU A 208 5.91 -0.18 -3.76
CA GLU A 208 7.02 -0.97 -4.29
C GLU A 208 7.49 -0.48 -5.68
N PHE A 209 6.54 -0.13 -6.56
CA PHE A 209 6.85 0.47 -7.85
C PHE A 209 7.59 1.80 -7.68
N GLU A 210 7.09 2.72 -6.86
CA GLU A 210 7.70 4.02 -6.62
C GLU A 210 9.12 3.90 -6.04
N GLN A 211 9.32 2.99 -5.09
CA GLN A 211 10.63 2.72 -4.50
C GLN A 211 11.60 2.14 -5.54
N SER A 212 11.18 1.16 -6.33
CA SER A 212 11.98 0.56 -7.39
C SER A 212 12.36 1.57 -8.47
N LEU A 213 11.46 2.53 -8.78
CA LEU A 213 11.74 3.63 -9.70
C LEU A 213 12.80 4.57 -9.16
N GLU A 214 12.72 4.94 -7.87
CA GLU A 214 13.71 5.79 -7.22
C GLU A 214 15.09 5.14 -7.16
N GLU A 215 15.17 3.88 -6.74
CA GLU A 215 16.41 3.10 -6.71
C GLU A 215 17.05 2.96 -8.10
N SER A 216 16.23 2.74 -9.13
CA SER A 216 16.70 2.65 -10.51
C SER A 216 17.25 3.98 -11.04
N LEU A 217 16.60 5.09 -10.66
CA LEU A 217 17.04 6.43 -11.01
C LEU A 217 18.37 6.79 -10.34
N ASP A 218 18.53 6.47 -9.05
CA ASP A 218 19.76 6.73 -8.31
C ASP A 218 20.92 5.87 -8.82
N ALA A 219 20.66 4.60 -9.11
CA ALA A 219 21.67 3.71 -9.72
C ALA A 219 22.11 4.19 -11.11
N LEU A 220 21.18 4.72 -11.91
CA LEU A 220 21.51 5.29 -13.22
C LEU A 220 22.38 6.54 -13.08
N LYS A 221 22.06 7.44 -12.14
CA LYS A 221 22.85 8.65 -11.87
C LYS A 221 24.29 8.32 -11.43
N GLU A 222 24.43 7.38 -10.50
CA GLU A 222 25.73 6.93 -10.04
C GLU A 222 26.56 6.29 -11.17
N LEU A 223 25.93 5.43 -11.97
CA LEU A 223 26.59 4.81 -13.13
C LEU A 223 27.04 5.85 -14.17
N LYS A 224 26.19 6.86 -14.42
CA LYS A 224 26.49 7.95 -15.35
C LYS A 224 27.68 8.78 -14.87
N GLU A 225 27.74 9.14 -13.58
CA GLU A 225 28.88 9.86 -13.00
C GLU A 225 30.20 9.06 -13.16
N LYS A 226 30.16 7.75 -12.88
CA LYS A 226 31.31 6.85 -13.08
C LYS A 226 31.74 6.78 -14.55
N GLN A 227 30.77 6.72 -15.48
CA GLN A 227 31.03 6.67 -16.93
C GLN A 227 31.62 8.01 -17.44
N GLU A 228 31.14 9.15 -16.94
CA GLU A 228 31.69 10.48 -17.26
C GLU A 228 33.14 10.61 -16.77
N GLN A 229 33.41 10.16 -15.54
CA GLN A 229 34.76 10.15 -15.01
C GLN A 229 35.68 9.26 -15.86
N LEU A 230 35.23 8.07 -16.24
CA LEU A 230 36.00 7.16 -17.08
C LEU A 230 36.29 7.75 -18.47
N GLN A 231 35.32 8.46 -19.06
CA GLN A 231 35.50 9.17 -20.33
C GLN A 231 36.54 10.30 -20.20
N SER A 232 36.50 11.07 -19.14
CA SER A 232 37.49 12.11 -18.85
C SER A 232 38.91 11.53 -18.71
N ASP A 233 39.05 10.46 -17.91
CA ASP A 233 40.33 9.75 -17.72
C ASP A 233 40.87 9.19 -19.03
N ASN A 234 40.00 8.72 -19.93
CA ASN A 234 40.41 8.25 -21.25
C ASN A 234 40.88 9.41 -22.15
N LEU A 235 40.17 10.56 -22.16
CA LEU A 235 40.51 11.74 -22.97
C LEU A 235 41.78 12.41 -22.49
N GLU A 236 41.94 12.62 -21.18
CA GLU A 236 43.09 13.26 -20.53
C GLU A 236 44.30 12.35 -20.43
N LYS A 237 44.13 11.04 -20.69
CA LYS A 237 45.14 10.00 -20.60
C LYS A 237 45.72 9.85 -19.19
N THR A 238 44.90 10.07 -18.16
CA THR A 238 45.29 9.94 -16.76
C THR A 238 45.50 8.49 -16.35
N LYS A 239 44.81 7.54 -17.04
CA LYS A 239 44.93 6.10 -16.81
C LYS A 239 45.47 5.34 -18.03
N PRO A 240 46.15 4.18 -17.82
CA PRO A 240 46.52 3.23 -18.87
C PRO A 240 45.28 2.70 -19.58
N GLN A 241 45.41 2.28 -20.85
CA GLN A 241 44.27 1.78 -21.63
C GLN A 241 43.73 0.45 -21.06
N GLU A 242 44.59 -0.36 -20.46
CA GLU A 242 44.18 -1.60 -19.82
C GLU A 242 43.22 -1.31 -18.63
N THR A 243 43.54 -0.34 -17.82
CA THR A 243 42.68 0.10 -16.69
C THR A 243 41.34 0.67 -17.18
N ILE A 244 41.36 1.47 -18.28
CA ILE A 244 40.12 1.97 -18.91
C ILE A 244 39.21 0.80 -19.37
N THR A 245 39.84 -0.27 -19.91
CA THR A 245 39.08 -1.45 -20.36
C THR A 245 38.45 -2.22 -19.17
N GLU A 246 39.23 -2.43 -18.10
CA GLU A 246 38.76 -3.13 -16.89
C GLU A 246 37.64 -2.34 -16.18
N GLU A 247 37.80 -1.02 -16.07
CA GLU A 247 36.75 -0.16 -15.49
C GLU A 247 35.49 -0.10 -16.36
N GLN A 248 35.64 -0.03 -17.70
CA GLN A 248 34.49 -0.10 -18.61
C GLN A 248 33.76 -1.44 -18.53
N GLU A 249 34.47 -2.55 -18.35
CA GLU A 249 33.85 -3.87 -18.15
C GLU A 249 32.98 -3.89 -16.90
N LYS A 250 33.47 -3.36 -15.79
CA LYS A 250 32.68 -3.23 -14.54
C LYS A 250 31.45 -2.38 -14.73
N LEU A 251 31.56 -1.24 -15.42
CA LEU A 251 30.42 -0.39 -15.71
C LEU A 251 29.38 -1.09 -16.63
N ASN A 252 29.85 -1.91 -17.57
CA ASN A 252 28.95 -2.72 -18.39
C ASN A 252 28.17 -3.75 -17.56
N GLU A 253 28.81 -4.39 -16.58
CA GLU A 253 28.16 -5.31 -15.64
C GLU A 253 27.16 -4.58 -14.73
N GLU A 254 27.53 -3.39 -14.20
CA GLU A 254 26.64 -2.55 -13.41
C GLU A 254 25.42 -2.11 -14.23
N PHE A 255 25.61 -1.74 -15.50
CA PHE A 255 24.51 -1.38 -16.39
C PHE A 255 23.59 -2.57 -16.69
N GLN A 256 24.13 -3.77 -16.85
CA GLN A 256 23.32 -4.96 -17.04
C GLN A 256 22.41 -5.22 -15.84
N LYS A 257 22.94 -5.09 -14.61
CA LYS A 257 22.12 -5.20 -13.38
C LYS A 257 21.03 -4.13 -13.34
N LEU A 258 21.35 -2.90 -13.75
CA LEU A 258 20.36 -1.83 -13.84
C LEU A 258 19.27 -2.15 -14.87
N SER A 259 19.64 -2.73 -16.02
CA SER A 259 18.67 -3.14 -17.04
C SER A 259 17.70 -4.20 -16.52
N GLU A 260 18.19 -5.17 -15.74
CA GLU A 260 17.35 -6.17 -15.09
C GLU A 260 16.37 -5.52 -14.08
N LYS A 261 16.83 -4.53 -13.30
CA LYS A 261 15.96 -3.75 -12.39
C LYS A 261 14.91 -2.93 -13.15
N LEU A 262 15.25 -2.39 -14.31
CA LEU A 262 14.30 -1.64 -15.14
C LEU A 262 13.24 -2.57 -15.79
N ASP A 263 13.61 -3.78 -16.14
CA ASP A 263 12.66 -4.79 -16.63
C ASP A 263 11.69 -5.19 -15.48
N ASP A 264 12.19 -5.43 -14.28
CA ASP A 264 11.37 -5.67 -13.07
C ASP A 264 10.44 -4.48 -12.76
N LEU A 265 10.92 -3.25 -12.91
CA LEU A 265 10.09 -2.05 -12.75
C LEU A 265 8.91 -2.02 -13.72
N HIS A 266 9.12 -2.45 -14.98
CA HIS A 266 8.04 -2.58 -15.96
C HIS A 266 7.04 -3.69 -15.59
N GLU A 267 7.50 -4.80 -15.02
CA GLU A 267 6.64 -5.86 -14.51
C GLU A 267 5.78 -5.36 -13.33
N LYS A 268 6.39 -4.67 -12.36
CA LYS A 268 5.68 -4.04 -11.24
C LYS A 268 4.62 -3.05 -11.71
N ASN A 269 4.94 -2.19 -12.69
CA ASN A 269 3.95 -1.27 -13.28
C ASN A 269 2.79 -2.03 -13.94
N SER A 270 3.08 -3.17 -14.57
CA SER A 270 2.07 -3.99 -15.23
C SER A 270 1.13 -4.68 -14.24
N ALA A 271 1.58 -4.91 -13.00
CA ALA A 271 0.81 -5.51 -11.91
C ALA A 271 -0.10 -4.51 -11.18
N LEU A 272 0.03 -3.20 -11.42
CA LEU A 272 -0.86 -2.18 -10.88
C LEU A 272 -2.22 -2.21 -11.59
N GLU A 273 -3.31 -2.01 -10.85
CA GLU A 273 -4.66 -1.86 -11.40
C GLU A 273 -4.73 -0.65 -12.33
N LYS A 274 -4.27 0.52 -11.87
CA LYS A 274 -4.03 1.71 -12.70
C LYS A 274 -2.54 1.83 -12.97
N LYS A 275 -2.11 1.49 -14.19
CA LYS A 275 -0.71 1.60 -14.61
C LYS A 275 -0.25 3.05 -14.57
N GLU A 276 0.95 3.26 -14.05
CA GLU A 276 1.63 4.55 -14.09
C GLU A 276 2.21 4.81 -15.49
N ASN A 277 2.44 6.09 -15.83
CA ASN A 277 2.96 6.48 -17.15
C ASN A 277 4.47 6.25 -17.26
N LEU A 278 4.87 4.97 -17.26
CA LEU A 278 6.25 4.55 -17.49
C LEU A 278 6.47 4.29 -18.98
N GLN A 279 7.24 5.16 -19.62
CA GLN A 279 7.56 4.98 -21.04
C GLN A 279 8.42 3.73 -21.25
N GLU A 280 8.23 3.06 -22.40
CA GLU A 280 9.07 1.92 -22.78
C GLU A 280 10.55 2.31 -22.89
N THR A 281 11.41 1.57 -22.24
CA THR A 281 12.84 1.86 -22.12
C THR A 281 13.75 0.81 -22.73
N LYS A 282 13.20 -0.33 -23.15
CA LYS A 282 13.99 -1.51 -23.58
C LYS A 282 14.90 -1.24 -24.77
N GLU A 283 14.40 -0.59 -25.83
CA GLU A 283 15.24 -0.23 -26.99
C GLU A 283 16.39 0.70 -26.60
N LEU A 284 16.14 1.59 -25.63
CA LEU A 284 17.15 2.53 -25.14
C LEU A 284 18.19 1.81 -24.28
N GLN A 285 17.79 0.88 -23.42
CA GLN A 285 18.69 0.01 -22.66
C GLN A 285 19.60 -0.81 -23.56
N GLU A 286 19.05 -1.49 -24.57
CA GLU A 286 19.81 -2.28 -25.54
C GLU A 286 20.83 -1.40 -26.29
N SER A 287 20.43 -0.19 -26.65
CA SER A 287 21.29 0.76 -27.36
C SER A 287 22.43 1.30 -26.48
N ILE A 288 22.19 1.56 -25.17
CA ILE A 288 23.20 1.94 -24.21
C ILE A 288 24.20 0.78 -24.01
N ALA A 289 23.70 -0.43 -23.79
CA ALA A 289 24.51 -1.62 -23.63
C ALA A 289 25.45 -1.86 -24.82
N GLN A 290 24.93 -1.64 -26.06
CA GLN A 290 25.72 -1.74 -27.28
C GLN A 290 26.85 -0.70 -27.33
N ASP A 291 26.58 0.57 -27.02
CA ASP A 291 27.60 1.64 -27.03
C ASP A 291 28.66 1.39 -25.94
N MET A 292 28.27 0.94 -24.75
CA MET A 292 29.19 0.57 -23.70
C MET A 292 30.07 -0.63 -24.08
N GLN A 293 29.51 -1.63 -24.73
CA GLN A 293 30.24 -2.78 -25.25
C GLN A 293 31.22 -2.35 -26.37
N GLU A 294 30.79 -1.47 -27.29
CA GLU A 294 31.65 -0.92 -28.34
C GLU A 294 32.80 -0.09 -27.74
N SER A 295 32.53 0.65 -26.66
CA SER A 295 33.55 1.37 -25.89
C SER A 295 34.64 0.43 -25.38
N LYS A 296 34.26 -0.69 -24.73
CA LYS A 296 35.17 -1.74 -24.25
C LYS A 296 36.02 -2.27 -25.40
N GLU A 297 35.41 -2.69 -26.52
CA GLU A 297 36.13 -3.23 -27.67
C GLU A 297 37.11 -2.23 -28.31
N ASN A 298 36.71 -0.96 -28.41
CA ASN A 298 37.59 0.10 -28.91
C ASN A 298 38.77 0.36 -27.96
N SER A 299 38.54 0.23 -26.65
CA SER A 299 39.58 0.34 -25.60
C SER A 299 40.59 -0.80 -25.71
N GLU A 300 40.14 -2.05 -25.85
CA GLU A 300 41.00 -3.22 -26.08
C GLU A 300 41.88 -3.06 -27.32
N LYS A 301 41.33 -2.47 -28.40
CA LYS A 301 42.04 -2.16 -29.65
C LYS A 301 42.91 -0.89 -29.52
N LYS A 302 43.03 -0.30 -28.34
CA LYS A 302 43.82 0.93 -28.01
C LYS A 302 43.41 2.15 -28.85
N LYS A 303 42.13 2.26 -29.22
CA LYS A 303 41.56 3.33 -30.03
C LYS A 303 40.90 4.42 -29.18
N ARG A 304 41.65 5.12 -28.33
CA ARG A 304 41.17 6.08 -27.33
C ARG A 304 40.08 7.04 -27.84
N LYS A 305 40.24 7.59 -29.06
CA LYS A 305 39.25 8.53 -29.63
C LYS A 305 37.88 7.86 -29.86
N LYS A 306 37.90 6.62 -30.39
CA LYS A 306 36.68 5.86 -30.62
C LYS A 306 36.06 5.37 -29.31
N THR A 307 36.89 4.96 -28.37
CA THR A 307 36.44 4.66 -27.00
C THR A 307 35.68 5.85 -26.41
N ALA A 308 36.25 7.07 -26.45
CA ALA A 308 35.61 8.27 -25.96
C ALA A 308 34.32 8.65 -26.71
N GLU A 309 34.26 8.36 -28.01
CA GLU A 309 33.06 8.58 -28.83
C GLU A 309 31.92 7.63 -28.43
N SER A 310 32.20 6.33 -28.29
CA SER A 310 31.20 5.35 -27.83
C SER A 310 30.79 5.62 -26.39
N GLN A 311 31.72 6.02 -25.48
CA GLN A 311 31.40 6.45 -24.12
C GLN A 311 30.44 7.65 -24.11
N LYS A 312 30.67 8.63 -24.99
CA LYS A 312 29.79 9.79 -25.11
C LYS A 312 28.40 9.40 -25.60
N GLN A 313 28.30 8.51 -26.61
CA GLN A 313 27.01 8.05 -27.11
C GLN A 313 26.22 7.31 -26.02
N ALA A 314 26.89 6.49 -25.21
CA ALA A 314 26.25 5.85 -24.06
C ALA A 314 25.75 6.88 -23.06
N LEU A 315 26.55 7.90 -22.70
CA LEU A 315 26.16 8.98 -21.79
C LEU A 315 24.97 9.79 -22.30
N ASP A 316 24.98 10.20 -23.60
CA ASP A 316 23.86 10.95 -24.19
C ASP A 316 22.54 10.14 -24.09
N LYS A 317 22.60 8.81 -24.24
CA LYS A 317 21.43 7.92 -24.12
C LYS A 317 21.04 7.66 -22.65
N MET A 318 22.04 7.60 -21.74
CA MET A 318 21.76 7.54 -20.29
C MET A 318 21.03 8.80 -19.81
N ASP A 319 21.37 9.99 -20.34
CA ASP A 319 20.64 11.23 -20.09
C ASP A 319 19.18 11.14 -20.56
N ASP A 320 18.93 10.51 -21.70
CA ASP A 320 17.56 10.36 -22.21
C ASP A 320 16.77 9.32 -21.39
N LEU A 321 17.43 8.26 -20.90
CA LEU A 321 16.84 7.29 -19.98
C LEU A 321 16.51 7.96 -18.64
N GLU A 322 17.42 8.74 -18.06
CA GLU A 322 17.21 9.51 -16.83
C GLU A 322 15.99 10.42 -16.95
N LYS A 323 15.86 11.20 -18.04
CA LYS A 323 14.70 12.06 -18.27
C LYS A 323 13.38 11.29 -18.30
N LYS A 324 13.36 10.11 -18.92
CA LYS A 324 12.15 9.27 -18.96
C LYS A 324 11.76 8.77 -17.57
N LEU A 325 12.74 8.33 -16.77
CA LEU A 325 12.50 7.88 -15.40
C LEU A 325 12.11 9.05 -14.48
N GLU A 326 12.76 10.22 -14.62
CA GLU A 326 12.38 11.44 -13.87
C GLU A 326 10.97 11.90 -14.23
N GLN A 327 10.58 11.80 -15.49
CA GLN A 327 9.21 12.10 -15.91
C GLN A 327 8.22 11.10 -15.27
N ALA A 328 8.50 9.80 -15.30
CA ALA A 328 7.68 8.80 -14.63
C ALA A 328 7.59 9.07 -13.12
N LYS A 329 8.72 9.38 -12.44
CA LYS A 329 8.74 9.75 -11.03
C LYS A 329 7.91 11.01 -10.74
N LYS A 330 7.96 12.00 -11.59
CA LYS A 330 7.16 13.22 -11.47
C LYS A 330 5.67 12.93 -11.66
N GLU A 331 5.32 12.14 -12.66
CA GLU A 331 3.93 11.81 -12.96
C GLU A 331 3.32 10.83 -11.94
N SER A 332 4.05 9.88 -11.41
CA SER A 332 3.60 9.03 -10.30
C SER A 332 3.52 9.77 -8.96
N GLY A 333 4.36 10.80 -8.76
CA GLY A 333 4.43 11.58 -7.53
C GLY A 333 3.71 12.93 -7.54
N ASP A 334 3.63 13.64 -8.69
CA ASP A 334 3.16 15.05 -8.76
C ASP A 334 1.95 15.28 -9.67
N SER A 335 1.72 14.48 -10.73
CA SER A 335 0.54 14.67 -11.59
C SER A 335 -0.66 13.82 -11.15
N GLY A 336 -0.43 12.72 -10.45
CA GLY A 336 -1.47 12.00 -9.72
C GLY A 336 -2.21 12.89 -8.71
N PRO A 337 -1.52 13.70 -7.85
CA PRO A 337 -2.21 14.53 -6.87
C PRO A 337 -3.19 15.55 -7.46
N SER A 338 -2.92 16.13 -8.61
CA SER A 338 -3.84 17.12 -9.22
C SER A 338 -5.10 16.45 -9.78
N GLU A 339 -4.94 15.34 -10.52
CA GLU A 339 -6.06 14.57 -11.04
C GLU A 339 -6.89 13.94 -9.90
N ASP A 340 -6.21 13.40 -8.90
CA ASP A 340 -6.86 12.80 -7.74
C ASP A 340 -7.54 13.84 -6.84
N MET A 341 -6.98 15.05 -6.70
CA MET A 341 -7.66 16.16 -6.03
C MET A 341 -8.91 16.63 -6.79
N ASP A 342 -8.87 16.66 -8.13
CA ASP A 342 -10.04 16.99 -8.92
C ASP A 342 -11.12 15.91 -8.83
N ALA A 343 -10.71 14.64 -8.84
CA ALA A 343 -11.61 13.51 -8.60
C ALA A 343 -12.23 13.58 -7.19
N LEU A 344 -11.44 13.88 -6.18
CA LEU A 344 -11.91 14.04 -4.80
C LEU A 344 -12.90 15.22 -4.65
N ARG A 345 -12.63 16.36 -5.31
CA ARG A 345 -13.58 17.48 -5.35
C ARG A 345 -14.91 17.08 -5.98
N GLN A 346 -14.87 16.35 -7.09
CA GLN A 346 -16.08 15.89 -7.77
C GLN A 346 -16.88 14.92 -6.89
N ILE A 347 -16.20 14.01 -6.19
CA ILE A 347 -16.86 13.10 -5.22
C ILE A 347 -17.51 13.91 -4.09
N LEU A 348 -16.81 14.92 -3.55
CA LEU A 348 -17.32 15.77 -2.49
C LEU A 348 -18.54 16.59 -2.95
N GLU A 349 -18.50 17.18 -4.14
CA GLU A 349 -19.64 17.90 -4.72
C GLU A 349 -20.84 16.99 -4.90
N ASN A 350 -20.64 15.82 -5.51
CA ASN A 350 -21.72 14.84 -5.71
C ASN A 350 -22.30 14.31 -4.38
N LEU A 351 -21.47 14.15 -3.35
CA LEU A 351 -21.91 13.74 -2.02
C LEU A 351 -22.80 14.82 -1.34
N ILE A 352 -22.45 16.08 -1.51
CA ILE A 352 -23.24 17.20 -1.00
C ILE A 352 -24.59 17.26 -1.73
N ASP A 353 -24.58 17.12 -3.05
CA ASP A 353 -25.81 17.09 -3.85
C ASP A 353 -26.70 15.93 -3.45
N LEU A 354 -26.12 14.73 -3.26
CA LEU A 354 -26.82 13.54 -2.76
C LEU A 354 -27.49 13.79 -1.39
N SER A 355 -26.78 14.45 -0.47
CA SER A 355 -27.33 14.80 0.86
C SER A 355 -28.46 15.80 0.78
N ILE A 356 -28.40 16.78 -0.12
CA ILE A 356 -29.46 17.78 -0.33
C ILE A 356 -30.69 17.11 -0.94
N ASP A 357 -30.51 16.28 -1.95
CA ASP A 357 -31.60 15.54 -2.60
C ASP A 357 -32.31 14.59 -1.63
N GLU A 358 -31.55 13.94 -0.73
CA GLU A 358 -32.10 13.07 0.32
C GLU A 358 -32.88 13.87 1.38
N GLU A 359 -32.44 15.08 1.76
CA GLU A 359 -33.17 15.97 2.65
C GLU A 359 -34.50 16.39 2.03
N GLU A 360 -34.52 16.73 0.74
CA GLU A 360 -35.76 17.08 0.02
C GLU A 360 -36.74 15.88 -0.05
N LEU A 361 -36.22 14.69 -0.34
CA LEU A 361 -36.98 13.47 -0.38
C LEU A 361 -37.57 13.12 1.00
N LEU A 362 -36.75 13.21 2.06
CA LEU A 362 -37.18 12.99 3.45
C LEU A 362 -38.35 13.92 3.82
N ASN A 363 -38.26 15.21 3.51
CA ASN A 363 -39.32 16.17 3.78
C ASN A 363 -40.61 15.82 3.00
N ASN A 364 -40.50 15.48 1.72
CA ASN A 364 -41.62 15.06 0.90
C ASN A 364 -42.24 13.75 1.43
N LEU A 365 -41.43 12.79 1.86
CA LEU A 365 -41.93 11.52 2.41
C LEU A 365 -42.66 11.72 3.73
N ALA A 366 -42.14 12.62 4.59
CA ALA A 366 -42.80 12.93 5.87
C ALA A 366 -44.20 13.56 5.71
N GLU A 367 -44.40 14.34 4.65
CA GLU A 367 -45.71 15.01 4.34
C GLU A 367 -46.66 14.12 3.53
N THR A 368 -46.15 13.07 2.86
CA THR A 368 -46.93 12.24 1.94
C THR A 368 -47.63 11.07 2.67
N ASN A 369 -48.93 10.89 2.45
CA ASN A 369 -49.61 9.72 2.98
C ASN A 369 -49.16 8.45 2.26
N LYS A 370 -48.93 7.37 3.02
CA LYS A 370 -48.46 6.08 2.47
C LYS A 370 -49.38 5.46 1.40
N ASN A 371 -50.69 5.90 1.31
CA ASN A 371 -51.64 5.43 0.31
C ASN A 371 -51.73 6.39 -0.90
N ASP A 372 -51.02 7.50 -0.90
CA ASP A 372 -51.00 8.45 -2.00
C ASP A 372 -50.22 7.84 -3.19
N PRO A 373 -50.70 8.02 -4.44
CA PRO A 373 -49.95 7.65 -5.63
C PRO A 373 -48.52 8.30 -5.68
N GLU A 374 -48.39 9.50 -5.12
CA GLU A 374 -47.10 10.20 -5.05
C GLU A 374 -46.07 9.43 -4.25
N TYR A 375 -46.45 8.62 -3.28
CA TYR A 375 -45.55 7.76 -2.52
C TYR A 375 -44.72 6.82 -3.43
N VAL A 376 -45.26 6.36 -4.54
CA VAL A 376 -44.55 5.52 -5.52
C VAL A 376 -43.45 6.31 -6.23
N ASN A 377 -43.70 7.59 -6.54
CA ASN A 377 -42.70 8.46 -7.13
C ASN A 377 -41.55 8.69 -6.18
N LEU A 378 -41.81 8.84 -4.88
CA LEU A 378 -40.77 8.96 -3.84
C LEU A 378 -39.93 7.68 -3.73
N ILE A 379 -40.53 6.47 -3.83
CA ILE A 379 -39.78 5.21 -3.89
C ILE A 379 -38.84 5.19 -5.12
N HIS A 380 -39.32 5.63 -6.28
CA HIS A 380 -38.44 5.71 -7.47
C HIS A 380 -37.32 6.72 -7.30
N TRP A 381 -37.58 7.84 -6.64
CA TRP A 381 -36.52 8.82 -6.35
C TRP A 381 -35.52 8.26 -5.36
N GLN A 382 -35.95 7.63 -4.26
CA GLN A 382 -35.07 6.94 -3.32
C GLN A 382 -34.19 5.88 -3.99
N ASN A 383 -34.78 5.09 -4.91
CA ASN A 383 -34.00 4.10 -5.67
C ASN A 383 -32.91 4.76 -6.53
N LYS A 384 -33.22 5.89 -7.17
CA LYS A 384 -32.20 6.63 -7.93
C LYS A 384 -31.08 7.13 -7.05
N LEU A 385 -31.38 7.70 -5.88
CA LEU A 385 -30.35 8.17 -4.94
C LEU A 385 -29.48 7.01 -4.39
N SER A 386 -30.10 5.84 -4.16
CA SER A 386 -29.38 4.62 -3.82
C SER A 386 -28.42 4.16 -4.93
N ASP A 387 -28.83 4.23 -6.20
CA ASP A 387 -27.97 3.91 -7.33
C ASP A 387 -26.83 4.95 -7.48
N ASP A 388 -27.12 6.23 -7.29
CA ASP A 388 -26.12 7.31 -7.33
C ASP A 388 -25.11 7.16 -6.18
N SER A 389 -25.54 6.72 -4.98
CA SER A 389 -24.63 6.46 -3.85
C SER A 389 -23.63 5.33 -4.14
N LYS A 390 -24.05 4.27 -4.84
CA LYS A 390 -23.17 3.16 -5.26
C LYS A 390 -22.08 3.64 -6.23
N ILE A 391 -22.44 4.51 -7.16
CA ILE A 391 -21.45 5.09 -8.09
C ILE A 391 -20.43 5.95 -7.33
N LEU A 392 -20.87 6.68 -6.30
CA LEU A 392 -19.96 7.43 -5.43
C LEU A 392 -19.04 6.50 -4.63
N GLU A 393 -19.58 5.42 -4.08
CA GLU A 393 -18.81 4.41 -3.36
C GLU A 393 -17.71 3.80 -4.24
N ASP A 394 -18.06 3.35 -5.45
CA ASP A 394 -17.11 2.79 -6.41
C ASP A 394 -16.01 3.80 -6.78
N SER A 395 -16.39 5.07 -6.98
CA SER A 395 -15.46 6.15 -7.34
C SER A 395 -14.50 6.47 -6.19
N LEU A 396 -15.02 6.53 -4.96
CA LEU A 396 -14.22 6.77 -3.76
C LEU A 396 -13.28 5.60 -3.47
N TYR A 397 -13.77 4.38 -3.61
CA TYR A 397 -12.97 3.18 -3.43
C TYR A 397 -11.83 3.10 -4.44
N ALA A 398 -12.10 3.34 -5.73
CA ALA A 398 -11.08 3.40 -6.77
C ALA A 398 -10.02 4.49 -6.49
N LEU A 399 -10.42 5.63 -5.93
CA LEU A 399 -9.49 6.68 -5.52
C LEU A 399 -8.67 6.26 -4.28
N SER A 400 -9.28 5.59 -3.32
CA SER A 400 -8.62 5.14 -2.09
C SER A 400 -7.50 4.13 -2.33
N LYS A 401 -7.58 3.32 -3.38
CA LYS A 401 -6.53 2.38 -3.80
C LYS A 401 -5.21 3.04 -4.22
N ARG A 402 -5.22 4.34 -4.45
CA ARG A 402 -4.02 5.07 -4.89
C ARG A 402 -3.69 6.28 -4.02
N GLN A 403 -4.55 6.61 -3.04
CA GLN A 403 -4.38 7.72 -2.11
C GLN A 403 -4.39 7.22 -0.66
N MET A 404 -3.21 7.18 -0.04
CA MET A 404 -3.04 6.70 1.34
C MET A 404 -3.74 7.60 2.37
N GLN A 405 -3.99 8.89 2.04
CA GLN A 405 -4.68 9.84 2.91
C GLN A 405 -6.17 9.50 3.10
N ILE A 406 -6.78 8.73 2.17
CA ILE A 406 -8.14 8.24 2.33
C ILE A 406 -8.10 7.04 3.27
N LYS A 407 -8.51 7.22 4.52
CA LYS A 407 -8.47 6.18 5.54
C LYS A 407 -9.64 5.19 5.41
N ALA A 408 -9.49 4.00 6.00
CA ALA A 408 -10.55 2.98 6.05
C ALA A 408 -11.86 3.48 6.64
N THR A 409 -11.80 4.41 7.60
CA THR A 409 -13.00 5.07 8.17
C THR A 409 -13.83 5.80 7.12
N ILE A 410 -13.19 6.37 6.10
CA ILE A 410 -13.88 7.08 5.00
C ILE A 410 -14.66 6.08 4.14
N ASN A 411 -14.04 4.96 3.78
CA ASN A 411 -14.72 3.91 3.01
C ASN A 411 -15.90 3.31 3.80
N ARG A 412 -15.72 3.08 5.11
CA ARG A 412 -16.81 2.59 5.98
C ARG A 412 -17.98 3.56 6.09
N GLU A 413 -17.74 4.86 6.22
CA GLU A 413 -18.83 5.86 6.20
C GLU A 413 -19.57 5.85 4.86
N MET A 414 -18.87 5.64 3.75
CA MET A 414 -19.52 5.52 2.44
C MET A 414 -20.36 4.25 2.33
N SER A 415 -19.85 3.10 2.79
CA SER A 415 -20.62 1.85 2.85
C SER A 415 -21.85 1.98 3.76
N ALA A 416 -21.74 2.71 4.88
CA ALA A 416 -22.88 3.00 5.76
C ALA A 416 -23.97 3.83 5.05
N ILE A 417 -23.60 4.81 4.22
CA ILE A 417 -24.53 5.59 3.40
C ILE A 417 -25.29 4.67 2.45
N THR A 418 -24.59 3.85 1.68
CA THR A 418 -25.17 2.92 0.71
C THR A 418 -26.13 1.92 1.39
N THR A 419 -25.71 1.35 2.52
CA THR A 419 -26.51 0.41 3.32
C THR A 419 -27.79 1.07 3.84
N ASN A 420 -27.70 2.28 4.37
CA ASN A 420 -28.88 2.99 4.90
C ASN A 420 -29.84 3.42 3.78
N PHE A 421 -29.35 3.72 2.58
CA PHE A 421 -30.19 3.90 1.39
C PHE A 421 -30.98 2.63 1.08
N GLU A 422 -30.38 1.46 1.08
CA GLU A 422 -31.03 0.18 0.82
C GLU A 422 -32.07 -0.15 1.89
N LYS A 423 -31.75 0.08 3.17
CA LYS A 423 -32.71 -0.10 4.28
C LYS A 423 -33.88 0.88 4.18
N SER A 424 -33.63 2.15 3.86
CA SER A 424 -34.70 3.13 3.62
C SER A 424 -35.60 2.70 2.50
N LEU A 425 -35.03 2.27 1.36
CA LEU A 425 -35.81 1.80 0.20
C LEU A 425 -36.68 0.57 0.54
N ALA A 426 -36.13 -0.41 1.27
CA ALA A 426 -36.86 -1.58 1.74
C ALA A 426 -38.04 -1.17 2.67
N ASN A 427 -37.80 -0.28 3.64
CA ASN A 427 -38.79 0.24 4.54
C ASN A 427 -39.88 1.03 3.81
N MET A 428 -39.55 1.81 2.77
CA MET A 428 -40.51 2.49 1.90
C MET A 428 -41.36 1.51 1.11
N ALA A 429 -40.78 0.46 0.56
CA ALA A 429 -41.50 -0.59 -0.18
C ALA A 429 -42.52 -1.30 0.71
N GLU A 430 -42.21 -1.52 1.99
CA GLU A 430 -43.10 -2.09 3.01
C GLU A 430 -44.05 -1.09 3.63
N ARG A 431 -44.04 0.17 3.21
CA ARG A 431 -44.88 1.27 3.78
C ARG A 431 -44.59 1.57 5.26
N GLN A 432 -43.36 1.30 5.73
CA GLN A 432 -42.90 1.59 7.08
C GLN A 432 -42.22 2.99 7.12
N THR A 433 -43.02 4.03 6.83
CA THR A 433 -42.54 5.41 6.62
C THR A 433 -41.63 5.91 7.75
N ASN A 434 -41.98 5.66 9.02
CA ASN A 434 -41.18 6.14 10.16
C ASN A 434 -39.77 5.53 10.17
N LYS A 435 -39.65 4.25 9.86
CA LYS A 435 -38.32 3.60 9.77
C LYS A 435 -37.54 4.11 8.57
N ALA A 436 -38.21 4.31 7.43
CA ALA A 436 -37.55 4.89 6.26
C ALA A 436 -36.98 6.28 6.59
N LEU A 437 -37.71 7.13 7.30
CA LEU A 437 -37.24 8.46 7.73
C LEU A 437 -36.04 8.38 8.69
N GLU A 438 -36.01 7.37 9.58
CA GLU A 438 -34.86 7.12 10.47
C GLU A 438 -33.61 6.77 9.66
N GLU A 439 -33.72 5.87 8.68
CA GLU A 439 -32.61 5.49 7.81
C GLU A 439 -32.13 6.68 6.93
N GLN A 440 -33.06 7.48 6.39
CA GLN A 440 -32.72 8.69 5.63
C GLN A 440 -31.94 9.72 6.47
N GLN A 441 -32.29 9.86 7.77
CA GLN A 441 -31.53 10.72 8.68
C GLN A 441 -30.11 10.18 8.92
N LEU A 442 -29.94 8.87 9.00
CA LEU A 442 -28.62 8.25 9.10
C LEU A 442 -27.79 8.48 7.84
N VAL A 443 -28.39 8.34 6.63
CA VAL A 443 -27.73 8.69 5.36
C VAL A 443 -27.18 10.11 5.41
N MET A 444 -28.03 11.09 5.75
CA MET A 444 -27.61 12.50 5.80
C MET A 444 -26.51 12.75 6.84
N THR A 445 -26.58 12.06 8.00
CA THR A 445 -25.56 12.18 9.04
C THR A 445 -24.22 11.66 8.55
N SER A 446 -24.18 10.44 7.99
CA SER A 446 -22.96 9.86 7.43
C SER A 446 -22.44 10.64 6.22
N ALA A 447 -23.32 11.17 5.35
CA ALA A 447 -22.92 12.00 4.22
C ALA A 447 -22.21 13.30 4.69
N ASN A 448 -22.74 13.95 5.71
CA ASN A 448 -22.12 15.14 6.29
C ASN A 448 -20.76 14.83 6.97
N ASN A 449 -20.67 13.73 7.72
CA ASN A 449 -19.41 13.29 8.32
C ASN A 449 -18.36 12.99 7.24
N LEU A 450 -18.77 12.25 6.21
CA LEU A 450 -17.91 11.90 5.09
C LEU A 450 -17.43 13.15 4.34
N ALA A 451 -18.32 14.13 4.10
CA ALA A 451 -17.96 15.38 3.46
C ALA A 451 -16.87 16.16 4.23
N LEU A 452 -16.96 16.18 5.57
CA LEU A 452 -15.94 16.79 6.42
C LEU A 452 -14.61 16.04 6.30
N MET A 453 -14.62 14.70 6.40
CA MET A 453 -13.42 13.89 6.27
C MET A 453 -12.74 14.07 4.89
N LEU A 454 -13.52 14.08 3.81
CA LEU A 454 -12.99 14.30 2.45
C LEU A 454 -12.44 15.72 2.26
N SER A 455 -13.03 16.72 2.90
CA SER A 455 -12.51 18.09 2.93
C SER A 455 -11.15 18.16 3.62
N ASP A 456 -10.97 17.46 4.74
CA ASP A 456 -9.69 17.40 5.46
C ASP A 456 -8.62 16.67 4.62
N VAL A 457 -8.98 15.60 3.94
CA VAL A 457 -8.08 14.89 2.99
C VAL A 457 -7.67 15.83 1.86
N LEU A 458 -8.62 16.56 1.25
CA LEU A 458 -8.35 17.49 0.17
C LEU A 458 -7.41 18.61 0.63
N GLN A 459 -7.60 19.15 1.84
CA GLN A 459 -6.71 20.15 2.42
C GLN A 459 -5.31 19.57 2.62
N SER A 460 -5.17 18.37 3.18
CA SER A 460 -3.87 17.70 3.36
C SER A 460 -3.15 17.51 2.03
N MET A 461 -3.84 17.05 0.99
CA MET A 461 -3.27 16.90 -0.36
C MET A 461 -2.79 18.26 -0.94
N GLN A 462 -3.52 19.35 -0.68
CA GLN A 462 -3.13 20.70 -1.12
C GLN A 462 -1.88 21.20 -0.38
N GLU A 463 -1.78 20.96 0.93
CA GLU A 463 -0.62 21.32 1.74
C GLU A 463 0.63 20.55 1.30
N ASP A 464 0.49 19.24 1.01
CA ASP A 464 1.56 18.40 0.48
C ASP A 464 2.07 18.91 -0.87
N LEU A 465 1.17 19.30 -1.76
CA LEU A 465 1.52 19.89 -3.06
C LEU A 465 2.23 21.24 -2.91
N ALA A 466 1.76 22.11 -2.00
CA ALA A 466 2.36 23.40 -1.74
C ALA A 466 3.77 23.29 -1.14
N ASN A 467 3.99 22.31 -0.27
CA ASN A 467 5.30 22.05 0.35
C ASN A 467 6.32 21.46 -0.64
N LYS A 468 5.87 20.82 -1.72
CA LYS A 468 6.71 20.28 -2.80
C LYS A 468 7.15 21.31 -3.84
N THR A 469 6.61 22.55 -3.84
CA THR A 469 7.00 23.63 -4.72
C THR A 469 7.79 24.75 -3.98
N PRO A 470 9.04 24.53 -3.53
CA PRO A 470 9.87 25.59 -3.00
C PRO A 470 10.66 26.22 -4.15
N GLY A 471 10.20 27.36 -4.65
CA GLY A 471 11.13 28.32 -5.23
C GLY A 471 11.06 28.65 -6.72
N GLU A 472 9.90 28.97 -7.29
CA GLU A 472 9.84 29.77 -8.51
C GLU A 472 9.20 31.19 -8.32
N GLN A 473 9.17 31.70 -7.11
CA GLN A 473 8.74 33.06 -6.86
C GLN A 473 9.75 33.85 -6.04
N GLN A 474 10.91 34.14 -6.65
CA GLN A 474 11.70 35.34 -6.30
C GLN A 474 12.76 35.62 -7.37
N CYS A 475 12.34 36.19 -8.48
CA CYS A 475 13.17 37.10 -9.30
C CYS A 475 12.24 37.96 -10.19
N SER A 476 11.82 39.09 -9.67
CA SER A 476 11.44 40.26 -10.44
C SER A 476 11.89 41.49 -9.69
#